data_24c42d070ee6f88e89a869b3b2e324b0
#
_entry.id   24c42d070ee6f88e89a869b3b2e324b0
#
_cell.length_a   1.000
_cell.length_b   1.000
_cell.length_c   1.000
_cell.angle_alpha   90.00
_cell.angle_beta   90.00
_cell.angle_gamma   90.00
#
_symmetry.space_group_name_H-M   'P 1'
#
loop_
_entity.id
_entity.type
_entity.pdbx_description
1 polymer ?
#
loop_
_entity_poly.entity_id
_entity_poly.type
_entity_poly.pdbx_seq_one_letter_code
_entity_poly.pdbx_strand_id
1 'polypeptide(L)'
;MTFTQIAGARFHYRLDGTAGAPVVALANSLGTNLAMWDAQIPALTQKFRVLRYDSRGHGQSDVTPGPYTIAGLGGDVISLLDALQIPTAHYCGLSVGGLIGQWLGINASKRFKSLTLCNTAARIGTTDGWNTRITAINEGGIAKIANGVVSRWFTEDFARRAPAQVEAARQMLLHSPPEGYVATCAAIRDEDLLEVISRVNLPTLVISGAQDAATTPADGRFVVEQIPGAQYLELNTAHLSNIEAAEPFTTALLKFLDHQEAK
;
A
#
# COMPACT_ATOMS: atom_id res chain seq x y z
N MET A 1 4.96 -18.55 -10.59
CA MET A 1 4.92 -17.08 -10.70
C MET A 1 3.88 -16.74 -11.74
N THR A 2 2.97 -15.85 -11.42
CA THR A 2 1.86 -15.52 -12.31
C THR A 2 2.01 -14.08 -12.80
N PHE A 3 1.90 -13.89 -14.11
CA PHE A 3 2.03 -12.59 -14.76
C PHE A 3 0.82 -12.30 -15.64
N THR A 4 0.49 -11.04 -15.80
CA THR A 4 -0.48 -10.58 -16.78
C THR A 4 0.03 -9.32 -17.47
N GLN A 5 -0.45 -9.08 -18.70
CA GLN A 5 -0.09 -7.90 -19.48
C GLN A 5 -1.23 -6.88 -19.37
N ILE A 6 -0.95 -5.73 -18.79
CA ILE A 6 -1.91 -4.63 -18.64
C ILE A 6 -1.20 -3.30 -18.87
N ALA A 7 -1.91 -2.31 -19.41
CA ALA A 7 -1.42 -0.94 -19.58
C ALA A 7 0.02 -0.85 -20.15
N GLY A 8 0.35 -1.74 -21.12
CA GLY A 8 1.65 -1.76 -21.80
C GLY A 8 2.81 -2.33 -20.98
N ALA A 9 2.56 -2.95 -19.84
CA ALA A 9 3.57 -3.54 -18.96
C ALA A 9 3.14 -4.91 -18.43
N ARG A 10 4.11 -5.74 -18.10
CA ARG A 10 3.90 -7.05 -17.46
C ARG A 10 3.86 -6.87 -15.94
N PHE A 11 2.79 -7.34 -15.31
CA PHE A 11 2.60 -7.29 -13.86
C PHE A 11 2.71 -8.67 -13.23
N HIS A 12 3.52 -8.77 -12.19
CA HIS A 12 3.59 -9.94 -11.32
C HIS A 12 2.47 -9.86 -10.27
N TYR A 13 1.71 -10.95 -10.13
CA TYR A 13 0.65 -11.03 -9.12
C TYR A 13 0.49 -12.44 -8.56
N ARG A 14 -0.21 -12.53 -7.45
CA ARG A 14 -0.73 -13.78 -6.88
C ARG A 14 -2.20 -13.59 -6.54
N LEU A 15 -2.95 -14.66 -6.72
CA LEU A 15 -4.36 -14.71 -6.41
C LEU A 15 -4.60 -15.97 -5.57
N ASP A 16 -4.50 -15.81 -4.25
CA ASP A 16 -4.56 -16.88 -3.26
C ASP A 16 -6.01 -17.02 -2.73
N GLY A 17 -6.41 -18.22 -2.27
CA GLY A 17 -7.75 -18.49 -1.68
C GLY A 17 -8.74 -19.12 -2.66
N THR A 18 -9.97 -19.34 -2.17
CA THR A 18 -11.01 -20.10 -2.88
C THR A 18 -11.61 -19.29 -4.03
N ALA A 19 -11.73 -19.92 -5.21
CA ALA A 19 -12.41 -19.32 -6.35
C ALA A 19 -13.89 -19.03 -6.01
N GLY A 20 -14.37 -17.83 -6.38
CA GLY A 20 -15.73 -17.39 -6.08
C GLY A 20 -15.90 -16.68 -4.73
N ALA A 21 -14.91 -16.75 -3.83
CA ALA A 21 -14.93 -15.95 -2.61
C ALA A 21 -14.77 -14.44 -2.93
N PRO A 22 -15.29 -13.55 -2.07
CA PRO A 22 -15.09 -12.11 -2.21
C PRO A 22 -13.59 -11.76 -2.33
N VAL A 23 -13.25 -10.81 -3.20
CA VAL A 23 -11.86 -10.46 -3.45
C VAL A 23 -11.41 -9.30 -2.56
N VAL A 24 -10.21 -9.41 -1.98
CA VAL A 24 -9.48 -8.28 -1.40
C VAL A 24 -8.17 -8.07 -2.17
N ALA A 25 -7.96 -6.85 -2.68
CA ALA A 25 -6.73 -6.45 -3.35
C ALA A 25 -5.81 -5.74 -2.35
N LEU A 26 -4.55 -6.19 -2.25
CA LEU A 26 -3.55 -5.66 -1.33
C LEU A 26 -2.47 -4.90 -2.10
N ALA A 27 -2.30 -3.62 -1.79
CA ALA A 27 -1.36 -2.71 -2.43
C ALA A 27 -0.21 -2.30 -1.51
N ASN A 28 0.99 -2.37 -2.04
CA ASN A 28 2.24 -2.31 -1.30
C ASN A 28 2.68 -0.90 -0.92
N SER A 29 3.58 -0.80 0.06
CA SER A 29 4.37 0.40 0.34
C SER A 29 5.48 0.60 -0.70
N LEU A 30 5.96 1.84 -0.84
CA LEU A 30 7.10 2.18 -1.69
C LEU A 30 8.35 1.38 -1.29
N GLY A 31 9.01 0.76 -2.26
CA GLY A 31 10.23 -0.02 -2.03
C GLY A 31 9.98 -1.41 -1.45
N THR A 32 8.72 -1.88 -1.46
CA THR A 32 8.37 -3.26 -1.10
C THR A 32 7.79 -4.02 -2.28
N ASN A 33 7.43 -5.27 -2.09
CA ASN A 33 6.77 -6.13 -3.07
C ASN A 33 5.62 -6.91 -2.42
N LEU A 34 4.93 -7.74 -3.17
CA LEU A 34 3.76 -8.49 -2.70
C LEU A 34 4.04 -9.39 -1.47
N ALA A 35 5.30 -9.75 -1.19
CA ALA A 35 5.66 -10.56 -0.02
C ALA A 35 5.50 -9.82 1.31
N MET A 36 5.41 -8.48 1.30
CA MET A 36 5.13 -7.72 2.52
C MET A 36 3.82 -8.14 3.20
N TRP A 37 2.92 -8.79 2.45
CA TRP A 37 1.62 -9.24 2.90
C TRP A 37 1.57 -10.72 3.31
N ASP A 38 2.70 -11.45 3.30
CA ASP A 38 2.72 -12.90 3.52
C ASP A 38 2.10 -13.30 4.87
N ALA A 39 2.28 -12.48 5.90
CA ALA A 39 1.73 -12.75 7.23
C ALA A 39 0.18 -12.69 7.28
N GLN A 40 -0.47 -11.95 6.39
CA GLN A 40 -1.91 -11.81 6.34
C GLN A 40 -2.61 -12.97 5.59
N ILE A 41 -1.89 -13.63 4.68
CA ILE A 41 -2.46 -14.58 3.73
C ILE A 41 -3.15 -15.77 4.40
N PRO A 42 -2.55 -16.46 5.38
CA PRO A 42 -3.18 -17.64 5.98
C PRO A 42 -4.56 -17.36 6.58
N ALA A 43 -4.75 -16.19 7.17
CA ALA A 43 -6.02 -15.82 7.79
C ALA A 43 -7.03 -15.27 6.76
N LEU A 44 -6.59 -14.40 5.85
CA LEU A 44 -7.47 -13.82 4.83
C LEU A 44 -8.03 -14.88 3.89
N THR A 45 -7.22 -15.86 3.47
CA THR A 45 -7.64 -16.90 2.52
C THR A 45 -8.66 -17.90 3.08
N GLN A 46 -8.97 -17.86 4.37
CA GLN A 46 -10.06 -18.64 4.95
C GLN A 46 -11.43 -18.17 4.45
N LYS A 47 -11.56 -16.89 4.08
CA LYS A 47 -12.85 -16.26 3.72
C LYS A 47 -12.79 -15.48 2.41
N PHE A 48 -11.63 -14.99 2.01
CA PHE A 48 -11.45 -14.10 0.87
C PHE A 48 -10.53 -14.71 -0.17
N ARG A 49 -10.72 -14.28 -1.40
CA ARG A 49 -9.74 -14.47 -2.45
C ARG A 49 -8.82 -13.25 -2.46
N VAL A 50 -7.53 -13.45 -2.21
CA VAL A 50 -6.55 -12.38 -1.97
C VAL A 50 -5.73 -12.11 -3.21
N LEU A 51 -5.92 -10.95 -3.82
CA LEU A 51 -5.09 -10.44 -4.91
C LEU A 51 -3.94 -9.62 -4.33
N ARG A 52 -2.72 -10.09 -4.53
CA ARG A 52 -1.48 -9.35 -4.26
C ARG A 52 -0.74 -9.11 -5.55
N TYR A 53 -0.14 -7.96 -5.71
CA TYR A 53 0.61 -7.63 -6.93
C TYR A 53 1.83 -6.77 -6.60
N ASP A 54 2.83 -6.88 -7.44
CA ASP A 54 3.94 -5.94 -7.45
C ASP A 54 3.52 -4.71 -8.26
N SER A 55 3.59 -3.54 -7.66
CA SER A 55 3.28 -2.29 -8.34
C SER A 55 4.24 -2.07 -9.51
N ARG A 56 3.81 -1.31 -10.51
CA ARG A 56 4.67 -0.88 -11.62
C ARG A 56 6.02 -0.39 -11.09
N GLY A 57 7.11 -0.89 -11.67
CA GLY A 57 8.47 -0.53 -11.26
C GLY A 57 8.95 -1.13 -9.94
N HIS A 58 8.22 -2.10 -9.37
CA HIS A 58 8.59 -2.80 -8.13
C HIS A 58 8.53 -4.32 -8.29
N GLY A 59 9.25 -5.02 -7.40
CA GLY A 59 9.27 -6.45 -7.35
C GLY A 59 9.64 -7.08 -8.69
N GLN A 60 8.75 -7.90 -9.25
CA GLN A 60 8.92 -8.58 -10.54
C GLN A 60 8.06 -7.97 -11.66
N SER A 61 7.31 -6.88 -11.39
CA SER A 61 6.60 -6.12 -12.41
C SER A 61 7.56 -5.27 -13.24
N ASP A 62 7.20 -5.02 -14.49
CA ASP A 62 8.04 -4.26 -15.40
C ASP A 62 8.26 -2.83 -14.91
N VAL A 63 9.47 -2.32 -15.17
CA VAL A 63 9.81 -0.91 -15.04
C VAL A 63 9.48 -0.22 -16.37
N THR A 64 8.62 0.77 -16.33
CA THR A 64 8.31 1.61 -17.50
C THR A 64 8.91 3.01 -17.32
N PRO A 65 9.10 3.78 -18.40
CA PRO A 65 9.55 5.16 -18.25
C PRO A 65 8.65 5.97 -17.30
N GLY A 66 9.27 6.72 -16.38
CA GLY A 66 8.59 7.65 -15.50
C GLY A 66 8.47 9.07 -16.09
N PRO A 67 7.99 10.06 -15.31
CA PRO A 67 7.49 9.88 -13.95
C PRO A 67 6.15 9.13 -13.91
N TYR A 68 5.87 8.40 -12.80
CA TYR A 68 4.54 7.85 -12.59
C TYR A 68 3.63 8.89 -11.95
N THR A 69 2.32 8.59 -11.93
CA THR A 69 1.31 9.38 -11.22
C THR A 69 0.44 8.45 -10.37
N ILE A 70 -0.14 8.95 -9.29
CA ILE A 70 -1.09 8.16 -8.48
C ILE A 70 -2.30 7.74 -9.32
N ALA A 71 -2.77 8.60 -10.22
CA ALA A 71 -3.81 8.27 -11.19
C ALA A 71 -3.41 7.10 -12.10
N GLY A 72 -2.16 7.09 -12.62
CA GLY A 72 -1.64 5.99 -13.42
C GLY A 72 -1.55 4.68 -12.64
N LEU A 73 -1.01 4.72 -11.41
CA LEU A 73 -0.92 3.56 -10.54
C LEU A 73 -2.31 3.04 -10.11
N GLY A 74 -3.29 3.93 -9.89
CA GLY A 74 -4.69 3.57 -9.67
C GLY A 74 -5.32 2.92 -10.91
N GLY A 75 -5.02 3.44 -12.10
CA GLY A 75 -5.41 2.84 -13.39
C GLY A 75 -4.86 1.44 -13.59
N ASP A 76 -3.63 1.17 -13.12
CA ASP A 76 -3.04 -0.18 -13.13
C ASP A 76 -3.84 -1.16 -12.28
N VAL A 77 -4.31 -0.74 -11.10
CA VAL A 77 -5.17 -1.57 -10.24
C VAL A 77 -6.47 -1.94 -10.96
N ILE A 78 -7.13 -0.96 -11.58
CA ILE A 78 -8.36 -1.19 -12.33
C ILE A 78 -8.11 -2.15 -13.49
N SER A 79 -7.06 -1.91 -14.28
CA SER A 79 -6.68 -2.76 -15.40
C SER A 79 -6.34 -4.19 -14.97
N LEU A 80 -5.72 -4.36 -13.80
CA LEU A 80 -5.42 -5.67 -13.23
C LEU A 80 -6.72 -6.41 -12.82
N LEU A 81 -7.66 -5.73 -12.18
CA LEU A 81 -8.97 -6.29 -11.86
C LEU A 81 -9.73 -6.70 -13.14
N ASP A 82 -9.67 -5.89 -14.22
CA ASP A 82 -10.29 -6.19 -15.50
C ASP A 82 -9.67 -7.42 -16.16
N ALA A 83 -8.35 -7.48 -16.24
CA ALA A 83 -7.63 -8.62 -16.81
C ALA A 83 -7.90 -9.94 -16.08
N LEU A 84 -8.17 -9.86 -14.77
CA LEU A 84 -8.51 -11.01 -13.93
C LEU A 84 -10.03 -11.25 -13.83
N GLN A 85 -10.84 -10.50 -14.56
CA GLN A 85 -12.31 -10.58 -14.56
C GLN A 85 -12.91 -10.43 -13.15
N ILE A 86 -12.34 -9.54 -12.35
CA ILE A 86 -12.81 -9.21 -11.00
C ILE A 86 -13.66 -7.94 -11.10
N PRO A 87 -14.99 -8.01 -11.04
CA PRO A 87 -15.86 -6.84 -11.23
C PRO A 87 -15.78 -5.86 -10.06
N THR A 88 -15.69 -6.39 -8.83
CA THR A 88 -15.58 -5.59 -7.60
C THR A 88 -14.66 -6.29 -6.59
N ALA A 89 -13.98 -5.50 -5.76
CA ALA A 89 -13.11 -6.00 -4.70
C ALA A 89 -13.19 -5.10 -3.45
N HIS A 90 -12.75 -5.60 -2.31
CA HIS A 90 -12.24 -4.76 -1.24
C HIS A 90 -10.83 -4.33 -1.58
N TYR A 91 -10.41 -3.18 -1.08
CA TYR A 91 -9.05 -2.70 -1.26
C TYR A 91 -8.38 -2.44 0.08
N CYS A 92 -7.14 -2.88 0.23
CA CYS A 92 -6.30 -2.54 1.37
C CYS A 92 -4.93 -2.10 0.86
N GLY A 93 -4.54 -0.87 1.17
CA GLY A 93 -3.28 -0.30 0.73
C GLY A 93 -2.49 0.35 1.85
N LEU A 94 -1.17 0.14 1.85
CA LEU A 94 -0.27 0.70 2.85
C LEU A 94 0.60 1.79 2.22
N SER A 95 0.71 2.96 2.89
CA SER A 95 1.55 4.07 2.46
C SER A 95 1.13 4.60 1.07
N VAL A 96 2.01 4.52 0.05
CA VAL A 96 1.62 4.85 -1.33
C VAL A 96 0.44 3.99 -1.81
N GLY A 97 0.35 2.73 -1.37
CA GLY A 97 -0.83 1.90 -1.63
C GLY A 97 -2.10 2.49 -1.02
N GLY A 98 -2.01 3.11 0.16
CA GLY A 98 -3.11 3.85 0.77
C GLY A 98 -3.47 5.13 0.01
N LEU A 99 -2.47 5.86 -0.50
CA LEU A 99 -2.70 7.04 -1.35
C LEU A 99 -3.40 6.66 -2.67
N ILE A 100 -2.97 5.55 -3.29
CA ILE A 100 -3.67 4.95 -4.44
C ILE A 100 -5.11 4.58 -4.07
N GLY A 101 -5.34 4.00 -2.88
CA GLY A 101 -6.67 3.65 -2.38
C GLY A 101 -7.59 4.87 -2.24
N GLN A 102 -7.08 6.00 -1.76
CA GLN A 102 -7.82 7.25 -1.70
C GLN A 102 -8.23 7.73 -3.11
N TRP A 103 -7.27 7.73 -4.05
CA TRP A 103 -7.56 8.07 -5.45
C TRP A 103 -8.62 7.14 -6.07
N LEU A 104 -8.54 5.84 -5.82
CA LEU A 104 -9.52 4.85 -6.28
C LEU A 104 -10.90 5.10 -5.67
N GLY A 105 -10.98 5.45 -4.39
CA GLY A 105 -12.23 5.80 -3.73
C GLY A 105 -12.91 7.02 -4.33
N ILE A 106 -12.13 8.00 -4.78
CA ILE A 106 -12.64 9.22 -5.42
C ILE A 106 -13.06 8.96 -6.86
N ASN A 107 -12.23 8.23 -7.65
CA ASN A 107 -12.36 8.19 -9.11
C ASN A 107 -12.94 6.88 -9.65
N ALA A 108 -12.95 5.80 -8.84
CA ALA A 108 -13.37 4.47 -9.28
C ALA A 108 -14.20 3.72 -8.20
N SER A 109 -14.96 4.43 -7.39
CA SER A 109 -15.68 3.89 -6.22
C SER A 109 -16.57 2.67 -6.55
N LYS A 110 -17.15 2.62 -7.74
CA LYS A 110 -18.00 1.51 -8.20
C LYS A 110 -17.26 0.16 -8.32
N ARG A 111 -15.93 0.18 -8.34
CA ARG A 111 -15.08 -1.02 -8.42
C ARG A 111 -14.72 -1.58 -7.04
N PHE A 112 -15.05 -0.86 -5.99
CA PHE A 112 -14.65 -1.24 -4.64
C PHE A 112 -15.84 -1.28 -3.68
N LYS A 113 -15.86 -2.31 -2.82
CA LYS A 113 -16.87 -2.47 -1.76
C LYS A 113 -16.47 -1.70 -0.49
N SER A 114 -15.17 -1.63 -0.20
CA SER A 114 -14.62 -0.89 0.94
C SER A 114 -13.13 -0.59 0.74
N LEU A 115 -12.62 0.34 1.52
CA LEU A 115 -11.21 0.71 1.58
C LEU A 115 -10.63 0.45 2.97
N THR A 116 -9.41 -0.10 3.03
CA THR A 116 -8.57 -0.07 4.22
C THR A 116 -7.30 0.70 3.88
N LEU A 117 -7.13 1.86 4.52
CA LEU A 117 -6.06 2.82 4.26
C LEU A 117 -5.07 2.77 5.42
N CYS A 118 -3.89 2.16 5.18
CA CYS A 118 -2.95 1.86 6.25
C CYS A 118 -1.71 2.75 6.16
N ASN A 119 -1.30 3.34 7.28
CA ASN A 119 -0.05 4.11 7.38
C ASN A 119 0.12 5.06 6.18
N THR A 120 -0.87 5.91 5.94
CA THR A 120 -0.96 6.78 4.76
C THR A 120 -1.47 8.17 5.14
N ALA A 121 -1.42 9.10 4.20
CA ALA A 121 -1.90 10.46 4.34
C ALA A 121 -2.56 10.91 3.03
N ALA A 122 -3.38 11.97 3.07
CA ALA A 122 -3.93 12.60 1.87
C ALA A 122 -2.84 13.34 1.06
N ARG A 123 -1.74 13.69 1.71
CA ARG A 123 -0.48 14.17 1.12
C ARG A 123 0.68 13.60 1.92
N ILE A 124 1.59 12.89 1.27
CA ILE A 124 2.71 12.22 1.96
C ILE A 124 3.99 13.03 1.80
N GLY A 125 4.50 13.57 2.91
CA GLY A 125 5.78 14.30 2.96
C GLY A 125 5.73 15.66 2.25
N THR A 126 6.89 16.13 1.84
CA THR A 126 7.06 17.43 1.17
C THR A 126 7.75 17.27 -0.18
N THR A 127 7.52 18.20 -1.09
CA THR A 127 8.18 18.25 -2.41
C THR A 127 9.71 18.20 -2.28
N ASP A 128 10.28 19.00 -1.36
CA ASP A 128 11.73 19.06 -1.15
C ASP A 128 12.29 17.74 -0.59
N GLY A 129 11.57 17.11 0.35
CA GLY A 129 11.96 15.82 0.90
C GLY A 129 11.99 14.72 -0.18
N TRP A 130 11.01 14.70 -1.06
CA TRP A 130 10.98 13.75 -2.18
C TRP A 130 12.06 14.04 -3.22
N ASN A 131 12.28 15.31 -3.57
CA ASN A 131 13.37 15.70 -4.48
C ASN A 131 14.73 15.31 -3.92
N THR A 132 14.97 15.53 -2.63
CA THR A 132 16.22 15.10 -1.95
C THR A 132 16.39 13.59 -2.04
N ARG A 133 15.32 12.81 -1.83
CA ARG A 133 15.36 11.34 -1.94
C ARG A 133 15.65 10.88 -3.37
N ILE A 134 14.98 11.47 -4.37
CA ILE A 134 15.21 11.19 -5.79
C ILE A 134 16.67 11.47 -6.16
N THR A 135 17.21 12.63 -5.77
CA THR A 135 18.61 12.99 -6.01
C THR A 135 19.57 11.98 -5.38
N ALA A 136 19.33 11.61 -4.12
CA ALA A 136 20.19 10.66 -3.41
C ALA A 136 20.22 9.28 -4.11
N ILE A 137 19.08 8.82 -4.66
CA ILE A 137 19.01 7.54 -5.39
C ILE A 137 19.73 7.66 -6.74
N ASN A 138 19.53 8.74 -7.47
CA ASN A 138 20.19 8.95 -8.76
C ASN A 138 21.74 9.02 -8.64
N GLU A 139 22.25 9.51 -7.51
CA GLU A 139 23.68 9.61 -7.24
C GLU A 139 24.31 8.32 -6.68
N GLY A 140 23.56 7.54 -5.88
CA GLY A 140 24.15 6.44 -5.11
C GLY A 140 23.28 5.19 -5.00
N GLY A 141 22.19 5.10 -5.76
CA GLY A 141 21.28 3.97 -5.75
C GLY A 141 20.45 3.83 -4.47
N ILE A 142 19.65 2.79 -4.41
CA ILE A 142 18.77 2.49 -3.26
C ILE A 142 19.58 2.29 -1.97
N ALA A 143 20.78 1.72 -2.05
CA ALA A 143 21.62 1.44 -0.88
C ALA A 143 21.94 2.71 -0.08
N LYS A 144 22.06 3.87 -0.76
CA LYS A 144 22.36 5.18 -0.12
C LYS A 144 21.26 5.60 0.88
N ILE A 145 20.01 5.21 0.63
CA ILE A 145 18.88 5.61 1.45
C ILE A 145 18.37 4.49 2.37
N ALA A 146 18.80 3.24 2.15
CA ALA A 146 18.18 2.05 2.73
C ALA A 146 18.11 2.09 4.26
N ASN A 147 19.21 2.44 4.94
CA ASN A 147 19.22 2.49 6.41
C ASN A 147 18.23 3.52 6.96
N GLY A 148 18.18 4.73 6.40
CA GLY A 148 17.26 5.78 6.82
C GLY A 148 15.79 5.49 6.48
N VAL A 149 15.51 4.66 5.48
CA VAL A 149 14.15 4.20 5.16
C VAL A 149 13.73 3.11 6.15
N VAL A 150 14.55 2.07 6.32
CA VAL A 150 14.23 0.92 7.18
C VAL A 150 14.08 1.33 8.65
N SER A 151 14.89 2.28 9.13
CA SER A 151 14.76 2.79 10.51
C SER A 151 13.42 3.48 10.81
N ARG A 152 12.67 3.91 9.78
CA ARG A 152 11.31 4.45 9.94
C ARG A 152 10.22 3.40 9.72
N TRP A 153 10.55 2.25 9.14
CA TRP A 153 9.58 1.19 8.88
C TRP A 153 9.18 0.42 10.14
N PHE A 154 10.09 0.33 11.11
CA PHE A 154 9.89 -0.46 12.32
C PHE A 154 10.32 0.31 13.56
N THR A 155 9.68 0.00 14.69
CA THR A 155 10.14 0.50 16.00
C THR A 155 11.48 -0.14 16.37
N GLU A 156 12.26 0.54 17.20
CA GLU A 156 13.53 -0.01 17.72
C GLU A 156 13.32 -1.33 18.47
N ASP A 157 12.21 -1.43 19.20
CA ASP A 157 11.86 -2.65 19.92
C ASP A 157 11.62 -3.82 18.96
N PHE A 158 10.84 -3.61 17.92
CA PHE A 158 10.63 -4.63 16.90
C PHE A 158 11.93 -5.01 16.21
N ALA A 159 12.77 -4.03 15.87
CA ALA A 159 14.05 -4.29 15.21
C ALA A 159 14.98 -5.17 16.07
N ARG A 160 14.93 -5.03 17.40
CA ARG A 160 15.69 -5.89 18.31
C ARG A 160 15.14 -7.31 18.42
N ARG A 161 13.81 -7.46 18.53
CA ARG A 161 13.16 -8.77 18.76
C ARG A 161 12.93 -9.59 17.49
N ALA A 162 12.91 -8.95 16.31
CA ALA A 162 12.60 -9.57 15.03
C ALA A 162 13.57 -9.16 13.90
N PRO A 163 14.91 -9.26 14.10
CA PRO A 163 15.89 -8.77 13.13
C PRO A 163 15.80 -9.45 11.76
N ALA A 164 15.37 -10.70 11.71
CA ALA A 164 15.19 -11.43 10.45
C ALA A 164 14.06 -10.83 9.58
N GLN A 165 12.96 -10.38 10.20
CA GLN A 165 11.84 -9.75 9.49
C GLN A 165 12.24 -8.35 9.00
N VAL A 166 12.98 -7.59 9.80
CA VAL A 166 13.54 -6.29 9.39
C VAL A 166 14.50 -6.45 8.21
N GLU A 167 15.39 -7.45 8.26
CA GLU A 167 16.31 -7.74 7.15
C GLU A 167 15.55 -8.21 5.89
N ALA A 168 14.53 -9.02 6.02
CA ALA A 168 13.70 -9.41 4.89
C ALA A 168 13.04 -8.18 4.22
N ALA A 169 12.50 -7.25 5.01
CA ALA A 169 11.96 -5.99 4.49
C ALA A 169 13.06 -5.10 3.85
N ARG A 170 14.24 -5.04 4.48
CA ARG A 170 15.41 -4.34 3.92
C ARG A 170 15.83 -4.92 2.56
N GLN A 171 15.79 -6.23 2.40
CA GLN A 171 16.09 -6.89 1.13
C GLN A 171 15.05 -6.55 0.05
N MET A 172 13.75 -6.45 0.38
CA MET A 172 12.75 -5.97 -0.59
C MET A 172 13.12 -4.58 -1.12
N LEU A 173 13.50 -3.67 -0.22
CA LEU A 173 13.94 -2.32 -0.61
C LEU A 173 15.18 -2.33 -1.50
N LEU A 174 16.21 -3.07 -1.11
CA LEU A 174 17.48 -3.12 -1.86
C LEU A 174 17.33 -3.73 -3.25
N HIS A 175 16.36 -4.62 -3.45
CA HIS A 175 16.06 -5.23 -4.75
C HIS A 175 15.05 -4.42 -5.58
N SER A 176 14.55 -3.29 -5.05
CA SER A 176 13.68 -2.41 -5.83
C SER A 176 14.46 -1.77 -6.98
N PRO A 177 13.96 -1.81 -8.23
CA PRO A 177 14.57 -1.10 -9.34
C PRO A 177 14.65 0.41 -9.05
N PRO A 178 15.84 1.03 -9.11
CA PRO A 178 15.98 2.45 -8.77
C PRO A 178 15.08 3.37 -9.62
N GLU A 179 14.97 3.08 -10.91
CA GLU A 179 14.15 3.85 -11.85
C GLU A 179 12.67 3.81 -11.48
N GLY A 180 12.15 2.62 -11.14
CA GLY A 180 10.75 2.44 -10.71
C GLY A 180 10.48 3.10 -9.37
N TYR A 181 11.43 2.98 -8.44
CA TYR A 181 11.35 3.65 -7.14
C TYR A 181 11.31 5.18 -7.28
N VAL A 182 12.21 5.76 -8.09
CA VAL A 182 12.27 7.20 -8.37
C VAL A 182 10.99 7.67 -9.06
N ALA A 183 10.50 6.93 -10.04
CA ALA A 183 9.25 7.25 -10.74
C ALA A 183 8.05 7.27 -9.78
N THR A 184 8.01 6.35 -8.80
CA THR A 184 6.98 6.34 -7.75
C THR A 184 7.18 7.46 -6.73
N CYS A 185 8.42 7.83 -6.38
CA CYS A 185 8.69 9.02 -5.56
C CYS A 185 8.10 10.28 -6.20
N ALA A 186 8.22 10.43 -7.53
CA ALA A 186 7.63 11.54 -8.26
C ALA A 186 6.09 11.52 -8.17
N ALA A 187 5.47 10.33 -8.31
CA ALA A 187 4.02 10.18 -8.15
C ALA A 187 3.53 10.64 -6.77
N ILE A 188 4.26 10.27 -5.70
CA ILE A 188 3.90 10.66 -4.33
C ILE A 188 4.13 12.16 -4.11
N ARG A 189 5.24 12.69 -4.62
CA ARG A 189 5.61 14.12 -4.50
C ARG A 189 4.55 15.05 -5.07
N ASP A 190 3.99 14.65 -6.22
CA ASP A 190 3.12 15.48 -7.03
C ASP A 190 1.62 15.29 -6.70
N GLU A 191 1.29 14.31 -5.85
CA GLU A 191 -0.10 14.06 -5.44
C GLU A 191 -0.47 14.85 -4.19
N ASP A 192 -1.63 15.50 -4.24
CA ASP A 192 -2.26 16.19 -3.12
C ASP A 192 -3.77 15.98 -3.14
N LEU A 193 -4.27 15.18 -2.20
CA LEU A 193 -5.70 14.86 -2.08
C LEU A 193 -6.39 15.61 -0.93
N LEU A 194 -5.69 16.56 -0.26
CA LEU A 194 -6.21 17.25 0.93
C LEU A 194 -7.60 17.88 0.72
N GLU A 195 -7.82 18.52 -0.43
CA GLU A 195 -9.08 19.20 -0.73
C GLU A 195 -10.18 18.28 -1.29
N VAL A 196 -9.82 17.08 -1.79
CA VAL A 196 -10.74 16.23 -2.52
C VAL A 196 -11.05 14.91 -1.83
N ILE A 197 -10.34 14.56 -0.75
CA ILE A 197 -10.48 13.27 -0.05
C ILE A 197 -11.90 13.08 0.53
N SER A 198 -12.60 14.14 0.87
CA SER A 198 -14.00 14.10 1.33
C SER A 198 -14.99 13.56 0.28
N ARG A 199 -14.56 13.40 -0.99
CA ARG A 199 -15.34 12.75 -2.05
C ARG A 199 -15.34 11.23 -1.93
N VAL A 200 -14.50 10.64 -1.10
CA VAL A 200 -14.54 9.20 -0.83
C VAL A 200 -15.85 8.87 -0.12
N ASN A 201 -16.69 8.07 -0.77
CA ASN A 201 -17.99 7.65 -0.26
C ASN A 201 -18.08 6.11 -0.24
N LEU A 202 -17.09 5.49 0.39
CA LEU A 202 -17.00 4.05 0.58
C LEU A 202 -16.80 3.76 2.07
N PRO A 203 -17.32 2.64 2.58
CA PRO A 203 -16.94 2.16 3.90
C PRO A 203 -15.42 2.12 4.02
N THR A 204 -14.84 2.85 4.97
CA THR A 204 -13.40 3.03 5.08
C THR A 204 -12.91 2.71 6.48
N LEU A 205 -11.84 1.92 6.59
CA LEU A 205 -11.05 1.73 7.79
C LEU A 205 -9.68 2.39 7.59
N VAL A 206 -9.27 3.24 8.51
CA VAL A 206 -7.91 3.80 8.55
C VAL A 206 -7.13 3.14 9.67
N ILE A 207 -5.94 2.60 9.35
CA ILE A 207 -5.02 2.01 10.34
C ILE A 207 -3.74 2.85 10.35
N SER A 208 -3.36 3.34 11.53
CA SER A 208 -2.12 4.12 11.73
C SER A 208 -1.19 3.42 12.70
N GLY A 209 0.11 3.63 12.53
CA GLY A 209 1.12 3.26 13.52
C GLY A 209 1.37 4.42 14.48
N ALA A 210 1.27 4.20 15.79
CA ALA A 210 1.46 5.24 16.81
C ALA A 210 2.86 5.88 16.78
N GLN A 211 3.85 5.16 16.24
CA GLN A 211 5.24 5.59 16.13
C GLN A 211 5.66 5.82 14.67
N ASP A 212 4.69 5.92 13.75
CA ASP A 212 4.98 6.19 12.34
C ASP A 212 5.40 7.65 12.15
N ALA A 213 6.67 7.85 11.77
CA ALA A 213 7.23 9.17 11.49
C ALA A 213 7.12 9.56 10.00
N ALA A 214 6.69 8.65 9.13
CA ALA A 214 6.54 8.91 7.69
C ALA A 214 5.14 9.39 7.34
N THR A 215 4.12 8.77 7.93
CA THR A 215 2.71 9.13 7.86
C THR A 215 2.15 9.03 9.27
N THR A 216 2.10 10.18 9.93
CA THR A 216 1.86 10.26 11.37
C THR A 216 0.42 9.84 11.76
N PRO A 217 0.15 9.50 13.03
CA PRO A 217 -1.23 9.33 13.51
C PRO A 217 -2.14 10.54 13.21
N ALA A 218 -1.57 11.75 13.21
CA ALA A 218 -2.32 12.96 12.87
C ALA A 218 -2.81 12.94 11.41
N ASP A 219 -1.96 12.46 10.49
CA ASP A 219 -2.35 12.30 9.08
C ASP A 219 -3.50 11.30 8.93
N GLY A 220 -3.43 10.16 9.64
CA GLY A 220 -4.49 9.17 9.64
C GLY A 220 -5.80 9.70 10.21
N ARG A 221 -5.76 10.46 11.32
CA ARG A 221 -6.93 11.10 11.90
C ARG A 221 -7.54 12.13 10.97
N PHE A 222 -6.72 12.93 10.28
CA PHE A 222 -7.20 13.83 9.23
C PHE A 222 -8.00 13.08 8.17
N VAL A 223 -7.47 11.95 7.64
CA VAL A 223 -8.18 11.14 6.65
C VAL A 223 -9.54 10.66 7.18
N VAL A 224 -9.60 10.21 8.43
CA VAL A 224 -10.87 9.78 9.07
C VAL A 224 -11.86 10.93 9.20
N GLU A 225 -11.39 12.10 9.60
CA GLU A 225 -12.24 13.30 9.77
C GLU A 225 -12.86 13.76 8.45
N GLN A 226 -12.13 13.54 7.33
CA GLN A 226 -12.60 13.95 6.00
C GLN A 226 -13.54 12.93 5.34
N ILE A 227 -13.41 11.63 5.63
CA ILE A 227 -14.21 10.58 4.99
C ILE A 227 -15.43 10.23 5.87
N PRO A 228 -16.67 10.50 5.38
CA PRO A 228 -17.86 10.22 6.16
C PRO A 228 -17.99 8.76 6.61
N GLY A 229 -18.14 8.53 7.91
CA GLY A 229 -18.32 7.19 8.48
C GLY A 229 -17.06 6.32 8.52
N ALA A 230 -15.88 6.88 8.24
CA ALA A 230 -14.64 6.15 8.37
C ALA A 230 -14.35 5.73 9.82
N GLN A 231 -13.76 4.56 9.97
CA GLN A 231 -13.32 4.01 11.25
C GLN A 231 -11.82 4.22 11.43
N TYR A 232 -11.35 4.36 12.66
CA TYR A 232 -9.94 4.55 12.98
C TYR A 232 -9.43 3.46 13.92
N LEU A 233 -8.23 2.97 13.63
CA LEU A 233 -7.47 2.10 14.52
C LEU A 233 -6.02 2.58 14.58
N GLU A 234 -5.47 2.69 15.77
CA GLU A 234 -4.07 2.97 16.01
C GLU A 234 -3.39 1.75 16.61
N LEU A 235 -2.32 1.30 15.98
CA LEU A 235 -1.49 0.18 16.46
C LEU A 235 -0.17 0.72 17.02
N ASN A 236 0.35 0.10 18.07
CA ASN A 236 1.66 0.49 18.62
C ASN A 236 2.81 -0.03 17.75
N THR A 237 2.96 0.57 16.58
CA THR A 237 3.93 0.21 15.53
C THR A 237 4.49 1.45 14.87
N ALA A 238 5.54 1.27 14.05
CA ALA A 238 5.98 2.27 13.09
C ALA A 238 5.22 2.09 11.74
N HIS A 239 5.91 2.26 10.60
CA HIS A 239 5.29 2.41 9.28
C HIS A 239 4.75 1.12 8.65
N LEU A 240 5.46 -0.02 8.79
CA LEU A 240 4.99 -1.30 8.24
C LEU A 240 4.19 -2.09 9.29
N SER A 241 3.06 -1.52 9.72
CA SER A 241 2.20 -2.06 10.78
C SER A 241 1.70 -3.48 10.50
N ASN A 242 1.50 -3.84 9.23
CA ASN A 242 1.10 -5.17 8.81
C ASN A 242 2.17 -6.25 9.05
N ILE A 243 3.45 -5.87 9.14
CA ILE A 243 4.56 -6.77 9.48
C ILE A 243 4.82 -6.71 10.99
N GLU A 244 4.90 -5.52 11.55
CA GLU A 244 5.28 -5.29 12.95
C GLU A 244 4.23 -5.80 13.94
N ALA A 245 2.94 -5.63 13.63
CA ALA A 245 1.81 -6.09 14.43
C ALA A 245 0.88 -6.98 13.58
N ALA A 246 1.44 -8.03 12.98
CA ALA A 246 0.75 -8.83 11.96
C ALA A 246 -0.60 -9.38 12.43
N GLU A 247 -0.69 -9.92 13.64
CA GLU A 247 -1.94 -10.50 14.18
C GLU A 247 -2.99 -9.43 14.48
N PRO A 248 -2.74 -8.35 15.27
CA PRO A 248 -3.70 -7.29 15.50
C PRO A 248 -4.15 -6.61 14.20
N PHE A 249 -3.23 -6.35 13.28
CA PHE A 249 -3.53 -5.79 11.96
C PHE A 249 -4.50 -6.67 11.18
N THR A 250 -4.17 -7.97 11.07
CA THR A 250 -4.98 -8.94 10.30
C THR A 250 -6.36 -9.13 10.91
N THR A 251 -6.44 -9.18 12.24
CA THR A 251 -7.71 -9.29 12.98
C THR A 251 -8.61 -8.08 12.71
N ALA A 252 -8.07 -6.88 12.74
CA ALA A 252 -8.83 -5.66 12.47
C ALA A 252 -9.30 -5.60 11.01
N LEU A 253 -8.42 -5.95 10.06
CA LEU A 253 -8.77 -6.02 8.64
C LEU A 253 -9.90 -7.03 8.41
N LEU A 254 -9.78 -8.26 8.91
CA LEU A 254 -10.81 -9.29 8.77
C LEU A 254 -12.16 -8.86 9.37
N LYS A 255 -12.14 -8.32 10.59
CA LYS A 255 -13.36 -7.83 11.25
C LYS A 255 -14.07 -6.76 10.42
N PHE A 256 -13.30 -5.85 9.83
CA PHE A 256 -13.86 -4.82 8.96
C PHE A 256 -14.42 -5.40 7.68
N LEU A 257 -13.70 -6.27 6.98
CA LEU A 257 -14.13 -6.90 5.73
C LEU A 257 -15.38 -7.78 5.95
N ASP A 258 -15.41 -8.62 7.00
CA ASP A 258 -16.58 -9.45 7.37
C ASP A 258 -17.84 -8.61 7.57
N HIS A 259 -17.70 -7.45 8.22
CA HIS A 259 -18.81 -6.52 8.43
C HIS A 259 -19.35 -5.94 7.11
N GLN A 260 -18.48 -5.74 6.11
CA GLN A 260 -18.92 -5.23 4.80
C GLN A 260 -19.60 -6.31 3.95
N GLU A 261 -19.21 -7.58 4.07
CA GLU A 261 -19.86 -8.68 3.35
C GLU A 261 -21.19 -9.11 3.99
N ALA A 262 -21.45 -8.73 5.24
CA ALA A 262 -22.71 -9.03 5.93
C ALA A 262 -23.85 -8.03 5.65
N LYS A 263 -23.56 -6.92 4.94
CA LYS A 263 -24.54 -5.89 4.54
C LYS A 263 -25.13 -6.17 3.18
#